data_c2d55fc8541e6b0a76976b6d648a15dd
#
_entry.id   c2d55fc8541e6b0a76976b6d648a15dd
#
_cell.length_a   1.000
_cell.length_b   1.000
_cell.length_c   1.000
_cell.angle_alpha   90.00
_cell.angle_beta   90.00
_cell.angle_gamma   90.00
#
_symmetry.space_group_name_H-M   'P 1'
#
loop_
_entity.id
_entity.type
_entity.pdbx_description
1 polymer ?
#
loop_
_entity_poly.entity_id
_entity_poly.type
_entity_poly.pdbx_seq_one_letter_code
_entity_poly.pdbx_strand_id
1 'polypeptide(L)'
;IPAGGNFLMVFSKDAEKQKAAIEFIKYLESPEALAKWSTGTGYLPPRKGVADDPKGFKKLADENPNIKMALQEMTKVTKWASFPGANGLQAEQLLIDARDIILSGKMSAKDALHQTAEKINKLL
;
A
#
# COMPACT_ATOMS: atom_id res chain seq x y z
N ILE A 1 2.26 -11.80 -1.03
CA ILE A 1 2.05 -10.56 -0.25
C ILE A 1 0.88 -9.81 -0.88
N PRO A 2 -0.17 -9.39 -0.12
CA PRO A 2 -1.22 -8.54 -0.66
C PRO A 2 -0.67 -7.18 -1.08
N ALA A 3 -1.05 -6.70 -2.26
CA ALA A 3 -0.70 -5.35 -2.71
C ALA A 3 -1.64 -4.34 -2.05
N GLY A 4 -1.09 -3.47 -1.21
CA GLY A 4 -1.71 -2.21 -0.82
C GLY A 4 -1.07 -1.07 -1.60
N GLY A 5 -1.78 0.01 -1.80
CA GLY A 5 -1.21 1.15 -2.49
C GLY A 5 -2.18 2.30 -2.63
N ASN A 6 -1.65 3.40 -3.13
CA ASN A 6 -2.44 4.57 -3.49
C ASN A 6 -2.56 4.65 -5.01
N PHE A 7 -3.61 5.28 -5.47
CA PHE A 7 -3.84 5.51 -6.89
C PHE A 7 -4.39 6.92 -7.12
N LEU A 8 -4.19 7.43 -8.32
CA LEU A 8 -4.68 8.73 -8.74
C LEU A 8 -5.86 8.54 -9.69
N MET A 9 -6.90 9.35 -9.51
CA MET A 9 -8.08 9.37 -10.37
C MET A 9 -8.35 10.77 -10.87
N VAL A 10 -8.76 10.89 -12.15
CA VAL A 10 -9.14 12.15 -12.75
C VAL A 10 -10.66 12.22 -12.83
N PHE A 11 -11.28 13.09 -12.05
CA PHE A 11 -12.75 13.26 -11.98
C PHE A 11 -13.27 14.41 -12.85
N SER A 12 -12.41 15.27 -13.39
CA SER A 12 -12.82 16.39 -14.22
C SER A 12 -13.53 15.90 -15.49
N LYS A 13 -14.61 16.57 -15.89
CA LYS A 13 -15.29 16.37 -17.18
C LYS A 13 -14.77 17.33 -18.27
N ASP A 14 -13.96 18.31 -17.91
CA ASP A 14 -13.34 19.27 -18.82
C ASP A 14 -12.11 18.62 -19.49
N ALA A 15 -12.09 18.63 -20.83
CA ALA A 15 -11.06 17.96 -21.61
C ALA A 15 -9.65 18.54 -21.40
N GLU A 16 -9.51 19.85 -21.27
CA GLU A 16 -8.21 20.50 -21.05
C GLU A 16 -7.68 20.19 -19.64
N LYS A 17 -8.56 20.16 -18.64
CA LYS A 17 -8.17 19.75 -17.28
C LYS A 17 -7.80 18.26 -17.22
N GLN A 18 -8.51 17.40 -17.94
CA GLN A 18 -8.14 15.98 -18.04
C GLN A 18 -6.75 15.83 -18.65
N LYS A 19 -6.48 16.52 -19.75
CA LYS A 19 -5.18 16.51 -20.42
C LYS A 19 -4.06 16.97 -19.50
N ALA A 20 -4.24 18.09 -18.80
CA ALA A 20 -3.27 18.60 -17.84
C ALA A 20 -3.05 17.62 -16.67
N ALA A 21 -4.11 17.00 -16.14
CA ALA A 21 -4.00 16.00 -15.09
C ALA A 21 -3.24 14.76 -15.55
N ILE A 22 -3.46 14.28 -16.78
CA ILE A 22 -2.73 13.15 -17.35
C ILE A 22 -1.24 13.48 -17.53
N GLU A 23 -0.89 14.69 -17.98
CA GLU A 23 0.52 15.10 -18.06
C GLU A 23 1.18 15.15 -16.68
N PHE A 24 0.47 15.61 -15.66
CA PHE A 24 0.96 15.58 -14.28
C PHE A 24 1.17 14.14 -13.78
N ILE A 25 0.21 13.23 -14.03
CA ILE A 25 0.34 11.81 -13.68
C ILE A 25 1.54 11.18 -14.39
N LYS A 26 1.73 11.45 -15.69
CA LYS A 26 2.90 10.96 -16.44
C LYS A 26 4.22 11.43 -15.82
N TYR A 27 4.28 12.68 -15.35
CA TYR A 27 5.45 13.17 -14.62
C TYR A 27 5.67 12.41 -13.32
N LEU A 28 4.62 12.21 -12.51
CA LEU A 28 4.71 11.45 -11.25
C LEU A 28 5.14 9.99 -11.47
N GLU A 29 4.75 9.41 -12.59
CA GLU A 29 5.10 8.05 -13.01
C GLU A 29 6.48 7.97 -13.72
N SER A 30 7.17 9.11 -13.87
CA SER A 30 8.52 9.12 -14.45
C SER A 30 9.51 8.40 -13.52
N PRO A 31 10.57 7.78 -14.06
CA PRO A 31 11.58 7.12 -13.24
C PRO A 31 12.20 8.04 -12.18
N GLU A 32 12.43 9.30 -12.53
CA GLU A 32 12.98 10.31 -11.62
C GLU A 32 12.05 10.60 -10.44
N ALA A 33 10.77 10.89 -10.71
CA ALA A 33 9.80 11.20 -9.66
C ALA A 33 9.52 9.99 -8.77
N LEU A 34 9.40 8.79 -9.35
CA LEU A 34 9.22 7.54 -8.60
C LEU A 34 10.44 7.21 -7.73
N ALA A 35 11.66 7.39 -8.25
CA ALA A 35 12.87 7.17 -7.45
C ALA A 35 12.92 8.11 -6.24
N LYS A 36 12.60 9.39 -6.45
CA LYS A 36 12.53 10.40 -5.39
C LYS A 36 11.47 10.06 -4.35
N TRP A 37 10.27 9.67 -4.80
CA TRP A 37 9.17 9.26 -3.93
C TRP A 37 9.54 8.04 -3.09
N SER A 38 10.00 6.98 -3.74
CA SER A 38 10.36 5.71 -3.08
C SER A 38 11.50 5.89 -2.08
N THR A 39 12.52 6.68 -2.42
CA THR A 39 13.64 6.98 -1.52
C THR A 39 13.19 7.80 -0.31
N GLY A 40 12.29 8.77 -0.51
CA GLY A 40 11.84 9.66 0.56
C GLY A 40 10.79 9.03 1.49
N THR A 41 10.01 8.06 1.02
CA THR A 41 8.90 7.46 1.77
C THR A 41 9.15 6.04 2.23
N GLY A 42 10.11 5.33 1.62
CA GLY A 42 10.32 3.89 1.82
C GLY A 42 9.32 3.00 1.07
N TYR A 43 8.41 3.57 0.28
CA TYR A 43 7.53 2.78 -0.60
C TYR A 43 8.33 2.11 -1.72
N LEU A 44 7.98 0.88 -2.03
CA LEU A 44 8.61 0.17 -3.15
C LEU A 44 8.19 0.79 -4.48
N PRO A 45 9.12 0.98 -5.43
CA PRO A 45 8.78 1.56 -6.72
C PRO A 45 7.91 0.60 -7.53
N PRO A 46 6.80 1.05 -8.13
CA PRO A 46 5.90 0.20 -8.89
C PRO A 46 6.48 -0.22 -10.26
N ARG A 47 7.56 0.41 -10.70
CA ARG A 47 8.23 0.14 -11.99
C ARG A 47 9.57 -0.53 -11.79
N LYS A 48 9.79 -1.67 -12.43
CA LYS A 48 11.06 -2.43 -12.38
C LYS A 48 12.27 -1.57 -12.72
N GLY A 49 12.21 -0.75 -13.79
CA GLY A 49 13.33 0.10 -14.18
C GLY A 49 13.77 1.12 -13.13
N VAL A 50 12.87 1.50 -12.21
CA VAL A 50 13.21 2.38 -11.07
C VAL A 50 13.91 1.61 -9.96
N ALA A 51 13.46 0.38 -9.69
CA ALA A 51 14.07 -0.49 -8.70
C ALA A 51 15.52 -0.85 -9.04
N ASP A 52 15.83 -0.95 -10.34
CA ASP A 52 17.13 -1.35 -10.86
C ASP A 52 18.07 -0.17 -11.14
N ASP A 53 17.61 1.08 -11.01
CA ASP A 53 18.42 2.28 -11.26
C ASP A 53 19.55 2.40 -10.21
N PRO A 54 20.83 2.28 -10.62
CA PRO A 54 21.97 2.32 -9.70
C PRO A 54 22.18 3.70 -9.05
N LYS A 55 21.67 4.77 -9.66
CA LYS A 55 21.76 6.13 -9.12
C LYS A 55 20.58 6.49 -8.20
N GLY A 56 19.55 5.67 -8.16
CA GLY A 56 18.34 5.91 -7.42
C GLY A 56 18.08 4.84 -6.36
N PHE A 57 16.93 4.19 -6.46
CA PHE A 57 16.41 3.28 -5.44
C PHE A 57 17.27 2.02 -5.23
N LYS A 58 17.99 1.55 -6.26
CA LYS A 58 18.88 0.39 -6.14
C LYS A 58 19.96 0.58 -5.08
N LYS A 59 20.56 1.77 -5.02
CA LYS A 59 21.55 2.08 -3.98
C LYS A 59 20.97 1.91 -2.58
N LEU A 60 19.77 2.46 -2.34
CA LEU A 60 19.09 2.30 -1.06
C LEU A 60 18.76 0.84 -0.74
N ALA A 61 18.38 0.05 -1.74
CA ALA A 61 18.12 -1.38 -1.57
C ALA A 61 19.39 -2.17 -1.28
N ASP A 62 20.51 -1.83 -1.89
CA ASP A 62 21.80 -2.49 -1.63
C ASP A 62 22.32 -2.20 -0.20
N GLU A 63 22.05 -1.00 0.31
CA GLU A 63 22.42 -0.57 1.67
C GLU A 63 21.45 -1.09 2.75
N ASN A 64 20.22 -1.51 2.37
CA ASN A 64 19.18 -1.95 3.30
C ASN A 64 18.67 -3.36 2.97
N PRO A 65 19.07 -4.39 3.73
CA PRO A 65 18.65 -5.77 3.49
C PRO A 65 17.12 -5.97 3.48
N ASN A 66 16.38 -5.22 4.29
CA ASN A 66 14.91 -5.33 4.36
C ASN A 66 14.26 -4.83 3.07
N ILE A 67 14.75 -3.74 2.49
CA ILE A 67 14.27 -3.22 1.20
C ILE A 67 14.60 -4.21 0.09
N LYS A 68 15.81 -4.75 0.09
CA LYS A 68 16.23 -5.77 -0.89
C LYS A 68 15.33 -7.00 -0.85
N MET A 69 15.03 -7.50 0.34
CA MET A 69 14.10 -8.63 0.51
C MET A 69 12.69 -8.26 0.03
N ALA A 70 12.18 -7.08 0.38
CA ALA A 70 10.87 -6.63 -0.04
C ALA A 70 10.75 -6.51 -1.58
N LEU A 71 11.79 -6.05 -2.28
CA LEU A 71 11.83 -6.04 -3.74
C LEU A 71 11.75 -7.45 -4.35
N GLN A 72 12.43 -8.44 -3.75
CA GLN A 72 12.36 -9.84 -4.20
C GLN A 72 10.94 -10.39 -4.05
N GLU A 73 10.23 -10.03 -2.99
CA GLU A 73 8.85 -10.46 -2.74
C GLU A 73 7.83 -9.81 -3.67
N MET A 74 8.15 -8.71 -4.36
CA MET A 74 7.23 -8.06 -5.31
C MET A 74 6.77 -8.99 -6.45
N THR A 75 7.55 -10.00 -6.78
CA THR A 75 7.14 -11.00 -7.78
C THR A 75 6.00 -11.91 -7.30
N LYS A 76 5.76 -11.94 -5.99
CA LYS A 76 4.72 -12.74 -5.32
C LYS A 76 3.51 -11.90 -4.89
N VAL A 77 3.41 -10.67 -5.40
CA VAL A 77 2.31 -9.77 -5.07
C VAL A 77 0.99 -10.33 -5.59
N THR A 78 -0.01 -10.35 -4.73
CA THR A 78 -1.38 -10.77 -5.02
C THR A 78 -2.35 -9.63 -4.80
N LYS A 79 -3.57 -9.76 -5.31
CA LYS A 79 -4.63 -8.79 -5.09
C LYS A 79 -4.93 -8.65 -3.60
N TRP A 80 -5.22 -7.45 -3.16
CA TRP A 80 -5.79 -7.21 -1.84
C TRP A 80 -7.16 -7.88 -1.76
N ALA A 81 -7.39 -8.65 -0.71
CA ALA A 81 -8.70 -9.24 -0.44
C ALA A 81 -9.42 -8.37 0.59
N SER A 82 -10.50 -7.74 0.16
CA SER A 82 -11.39 -6.98 1.05
C SER A 82 -12.58 -7.83 1.49
N PHE A 83 -13.17 -7.48 2.61
CA PHE A 83 -14.43 -8.07 3.04
C PHE A 83 -15.56 -7.70 2.06
N PRO A 84 -16.51 -8.61 1.79
CA PRO A 84 -17.62 -8.35 0.90
C PRO A 84 -18.64 -7.38 1.52
N GLY A 85 -19.47 -6.78 0.66
CA GLY A 85 -20.59 -5.94 1.09
C GLY A 85 -20.22 -4.48 1.36
N ALA A 86 -21.23 -3.70 1.78
CA ALA A 86 -21.10 -2.26 2.00
C ALA A 86 -20.24 -1.90 3.22
N ASN A 87 -20.10 -2.82 4.16
CA ASN A 87 -19.41 -2.62 5.43
C ASN A 87 -17.95 -3.14 5.43
N GLY A 88 -17.41 -3.51 4.25
CA GLY A 88 -16.08 -4.10 4.15
C GLY A 88 -14.98 -3.26 4.78
N LEU A 89 -14.96 -1.95 4.55
CA LEU A 89 -13.98 -1.04 5.14
C LEU A 89 -14.11 -0.96 6.67
N GLN A 90 -15.33 -1.05 7.20
CA GLN A 90 -15.54 -1.06 8.65
C GLN A 90 -15.05 -2.37 9.27
N ALA A 91 -15.21 -3.49 8.57
CA ALA A 91 -14.64 -4.77 8.98
C ALA A 91 -13.10 -4.76 9.00
N GLU A 92 -12.47 -4.14 8.00
CA GLU A 92 -11.01 -3.94 7.98
C GLU A 92 -10.54 -3.07 9.15
N GLN A 93 -11.27 -1.98 9.47
CA GLN A 93 -10.94 -1.14 10.61
C GLN A 93 -10.97 -1.91 11.93
N LEU A 94 -11.93 -2.81 12.13
CA LEU A 94 -11.99 -3.66 13.33
C LEU A 94 -10.75 -4.56 13.48
N LEU A 95 -10.14 -5.02 12.39
CA LEU A 95 -8.87 -5.77 12.45
C LEU A 95 -7.69 -4.87 12.84
N ILE A 96 -7.65 -3.63 12.33
CA ILE A 96 -6.65 -2.63 12.72
C ILE A 96 -6.75 -2.34 14.23
N ASP A 97 -7.97 -2.11 14.73
CA ASP A 97 -8.21 -1.84 16.14
C ASP A 97 -7.80 -3.03 17.02
N ALA A 98 -8.08 -4.27 16.57
CA ALA A 98 -7.64 -5.47 17.28
C ALA A 98 -6.12 -5.55 17.38
N ARG A 99 -5.40 -5.28 16.29
CA ARG A 99 -3.93 -5.21 16.30
C ARG A 99 -3.43 -4.22 17.37
N ASP A 100 -4.01 -3.02 17.41
CA ASP A 100 -3.57 -1.97 18.33
C ASP A 100 -3.87 -2.33 19.80
N ILE A 101 -4.99 -2.99 20.07
CA ILE A 101 -5.35 -3.51 21.40
C ILE A 101 -4.33 -4.58 21.83
N ILE A 102 -3.95 -5.50 20.93
CA ILE A 102 -2.98 -6.55 21.19
C ILE A 102 -1.59 -5.97 21.46
N LEU A 103 -1.11 -5.09 20.57
CA LEU A 103 0.22 -4.49 20.67
C LEU A 103 0.36 -3.58 21.89
N SER A 104 -0.72 -2.95 22.35
CA SER A 104 -0.74 -2.16 23.60
C SER A 104 -0.84 -3.00 24.88
N GLY A 105 -0.95 -4.32 24.78
CA GLY A 105 -1.07 -5.24 25.92
C GLY A 105 -2.41 -5.16 26.67
N LYS A 106 -3.42 -4.47 26.11
CA LYS A 106 -4.74 -4.31 26.75
C LYS A 106 -5.56 -5.58 26.76
N MET A 107 -5.31 -6.49 25.82
CA MET A 107 -6.02 -7.76 25.69
C MET A 107 -5.11 -8.84 25.11
N SER A 108 -5.40 -10.11 25.42
CA SER A 108 -4.71 -11.22 24.78
C SER A 108 -5.03 -11.27 23.28
N ALA A 109 -4.08 -11.74 22.47
CA ALA A 109 -4.33 -11.90 21.03
C ALA A 109 -5.54 -12.79 20.74
N LYS A 110 -5.70 -13.87 21.52
CA LYS A 110 -6.83 -14.80 21.41
C LYS A 110 -8.16 -14.10 21.63
N ASP A 111 -8.30 -13.36 22.72
CA ASP A 111 -9.56 -12.71 23.08
C ASP A 111 -9.87 -11.54 22.14
N ALA A 112 -8.87 -10.73 21.77
CA ALA A 112 -9.05 -9.64 20.83
C ALA A 112 -9.53 -10.14 19.47
N LEU A 113 -8.89 -11.18 18.93
CA LEU A 113 -9.28 -11.75 17.63
C LEU A 113 -10.66 -12.42 17.68
N HIS A 114 -10.99 -13.11 18.77
CA HIS A 114 -12.31 -13.72 18.93
C HIS A 114 -13.43 -12.68 18.95
N GLN A 115 -13.30 -11.66 19.80
CA GLN A 115 -14.27 -10.55 19.84
C GLN A 115 -14.39 -9.81 18.51
N THR A 116 -13.27 -9.64 17.82
CA THR A 116 -13.26 -8.96 16.51
C THR A 116 -13.97 -9.80 15.46
N ALA A 117 -13.74 -11.11 15.43
CA ALA A 117 -14.45 -12.02 14.52
C ALA A 117 -15.97 -11.98 14.75
N GLU A 118 -16.42 -12.00 16.01
CA GLU A 118 -17.85 -11.85 16.33
C GLU A 118 -18.44 -10.54 15.83
N LYS A 119 -17.72 -9.41 16.02
CA LYS A 119 -18.16 -8.09 15.54
C LYS A 119 -18.24 -8.06 14.02
N ILE A 120 -17.24 -8.59 13.32
CA ILE A 120 -17.20 -8.63 11.85
C ILE A 120 -18.35 -9.49 11.32
N ASN A 121 -18.59 -10.67 11.91
CA ASN A 121 -19.68 -11.56 11.49
C ASN A 121 -21.07 -10.94 11.66
N LYS A 122 -21.24 -10.03 12.63
CA LYS A 122 -22.51 -9.29 12.79
C LYS A 122 -22.63 -8.11 11.84
N LEU A 123 -21.52 -7.64 11.29
CA LEU A 123 -21.46 -6.47 10.42
C LEU A 123 -21.66 -6.84 8.95
N LEU A 124 -21.24 -8.01 8.54
CA LEU A 124 -21.34 -8.58 7.19
C LEU A 124 -22.64 -9.36 7.00
#